data_50b9ca5c7b7103e26154348a0a70cfb8
#
_entry.id   50b9ca5c7b7103e26154348a0a70cfb8
#
_cell.length_a   1.000
_cell.length_b   1.000
_cell.length_c   1.000
_cell.angle_alpha   90.00
_cell.angle_beta   90.00
_cell.angle_gamma   90.00
#
_symmetry.space_group_name_H-M   'P 1'
#
loop_
_entity.id
_entity.type
_entity.pdbx_description
1 polymer ?
#
loop_
_entity_poly.entity_id
_entity_poly.type
_entity_poly.pdbx_seq_one_letter_code
_entity_poly.pdbx_strand_id
1 'polypeptide(L)'
;MNEKISIIGGGAWGTTLAQVLADNGNLVLVCDNNIEYVNRIKKHKHSVFDKNLNPNIQATFCLSEALLYSESIILCIPAQKIRLLLREINSILKKQSKNFINASKGIEVASAKTIQEIINEELDLFKIKNYGCIMGPSHAEEVINCYLTFLVAASLNSKFTNFISHIFANANYLKIVCSNDVYGCEICSAFKNVLSLISGILDMNNFKNNAKSAFFSIAMLELYELMKYLQFSLETILGVAGLGDLIVTSFNEDSRNYRAGIQIGLGIDIKKIYLNSCQTIEGINNLKAFYHLMLEKNLKLPIIKSAYQVVIEKKPVNCLLETIINKFIHK
;
A
#
# COMPACT_ATOMS: atom_id res chain seq x y z
N MET A 1 -15.75 5.49 -23.36
CA MET A 1 -14.52 5.80 -24.16
C MET A 1 -13.40 4.97 -23.57
N ASN A 2 -12.59 4.36 -24.40
CA ASN A 2 -11.43 3.58 -23.91
C ASN A 2 -10.30 4.53 -23.54
N GLU A 3 -9.96 4.60 -22.25
CA GLU A 3 -8.89 5.48 -21.78
C GLU A 3 -7.52 4.82 -22.04
N LYS A 4 -6.49 5.66 -22.29
CA LYS A 4 -5.10 5.25 -22.22
C LYS A 4 -4.58 5.44 -20.80
N ILE A 5 -3.99 4.42 -20.21
CA ILE A 5 -3.52 4.45 -18.81
C ILE A 5 -2.12 3.85 -18.74
N SER A 6 -1.21 4.53 -18.06
CA SER A 6 0.13 4.01 -17.79
C SER A 6 0.25 3.56 -16.33
N ILE A 7 0.86 2.41 -16.10
CA ILE A 7 1.16 1.88 -14.77
C ILE A 7 2.68 1.83 -14.62
N ILE A 8 3.21 2.50 -13.59
CA ILE A 8 4.61 2.41 -13.22
C ILE A 8 4.74 1.39 -12.09
N GLY A 9 5.35 0.25 -12.41
CA GLY A 9 5.47 -0.92 -11.54
C GLY A 9 4.66 -2.11 -12.04
N GLY A 10 5.32 -3.05 -12.69
CA GLY A 10 4.76 -4.26 -13.29
C GLY A 10 4.86 -5.51 -12.40
N GLY A 11 4.92 -5.34 -11.07
CA GLY A 11 4.87 -6.46 -10.12
C GLY A 11 3.47 -7.11 -10.05
N ALA A 12 3.27 -8.00 -9.08
CA ALA A 12 2.00 -8.73 -8.93
C ALA A 12 0.78 -7.80 -8.91
N TRP A 13 0.79 -6.75 -8.10
CA TRP A 13 -0.34 -5.83 -7.99
C TRP A 13 -0.51 -4.94 -9.23
N GLY A 14 0.58 -4.35 -9.76
CA GLY A 14 0.48 -3.49 -10.94
C GLY A 14 0.00 -4.23 -12.19
N THR A 15 0.45 -5.47 -12.41
CA THR A 15 -0.04 -6.29 -13.52
C THR A 15 -1.49 -6.74 -13.32
N THR A 16 -1.91 -7.01 -12.07
CA THR A 16 -3.31 -7.29 -11.74
C THR A 16 -4.20 -6.07 -12.02
N LEU A 17 -3.77 -4.85 -11.62
CA LEU A 17 -4.50 -3.62 -11.95
C LEU A 17 -4.56 -3.38 -13.47
N ALA A 18 -3.49 -3.69 -14.19
CA ALA A 18 -3.49 -3.61 -15.65
C ALA A 18 -4.57 -4.51 -16.27
N GLN A 19 -4.72 -5.74 -15.75
CA GLN A 19 -5.78 -6.65 -16.18
C GLN A 19 -7.16 -6.08 -15.92
N VAL A 20 -7.43 -5.59 -14.70
CA VAL A 20 -8.73 -4.95 -14.35
C VAL A 20 -9.07 -3.82 -15.32
N LEU A 21 -8.12 -2.91 -15.56
CA LEU A 21 -8.31 -1.78 -16.47
C LEU A 21 -8.57 -2.22 -17.89
N ALA A 22 -7.85 -3.22 -18.39
CA ALA A 22 -8.00 -3.75 -19.73
C ALA A 22 -9.31 -4.53 -19.91
N ASP A 23 -9.77 -5.24 -18.87
CA ASP A 23 -11.08 -5.92 -18.87
C ASP A 23 -12.24 -4.92 -18.91
N ASN A 24 -12.03 -3.70 -18.41
CA ASN A 24 -12.95 -2.58 -18.54
C ASN A 24 -12.81 -1.83 -19.89
N GLY A 25 -12.04 -2.38 -20.84
CA GLY A 25 -11.88 -1.85 -22.20
C GLY A 25 -10.82 -0.78 -22.36
N ASN A 26 -10.01 -0.48 -21.33
CA ASN A 26 -8.95 0.53 -21.42
C ASN A 26 -7.70 -0.04 -22.12
N LEU A 27 -6.87 0.86 -22.68
CA LEU A 27 -5.56 0.54 -23.23
C LEU A 27 -4.49 0.81 -22.19
N VAL A 28 -3.72 -0.20 -21.81
CA VAL A 28 -2.79 -0.11 -20.68
C VAL A 28 -1.35 -0.32 -21.12
N LEU A 29 -0.46 0.59 -20.71
CA LEU A 29 1.00 0.43 -20.86
C LEU A 29 1.62 0.29 -19.48
N VAL A 30 2.22 -0.87 -19.20
CA VAL A 30 2.94 -1.15 -17.96
C VAL A 30 4.42 -0.84 -18.15
N CYS A 31 4.99 0.01 -17.28
CA CYS A 31 6.41 0.30 -17.24
C CYS A 31 7.05 -0.34 -16.00
N ASP A 32 8.10 -1.12 -16.19
CA ASP A 32 8.88 -1.69 -15.08
C ASP A 32 10.36 -1.81 -15.50
N ASN A 33 11.26 -1.77 -14.52
CA ASN A 33 12.68 -1.96 -14.72
C ASN A 33 13.12 -3.43 -14.62
N ASN A 34 12.23 -4.33 -14.20
CA ASN A 34 12.48 -5.76 -14.16
C ASN A 34 12.26 -6.38 -15.55
N ILE A 35 13.35 -6.88 -16.15
CA ILE A 35 13.34 -7.44 -17.51
C ILE A 35 12.42 -8.66 -17.64
N GLU A 36 12.34 -9.51 -16.60
CA GLU A 36 11.47 -10.69 -16.61
C GLU A 36 10.00 -10.30 -16.60
N TYR A 37 9.61 -9.32 -15.79
CA TYR A 37 8.24 -8.83 -15.72
C TYR A 37 7.79 -8.27 -17.06
N VAL A 38 8.56 -7.36 -17.63
CA VAL A 38 8.24 -6.76 -18.95
C VAL A 38 8.17 -7.82 -20.04
N ASN A 39 9.11 -8.77 -20.09
CA ASN A 39 9.10 -9.83 -21.10
C ASN A 39 7.92 -10.78 -20.95
N ARG A 40 7.48 -11.09 -19.71
CA ARG A 40 6.27 -11.88 -19.48
C ARG A 40 5.02 -11.14 -19.96
N ILE A 41 4.89 -9.85 -19.59
CA ILE A 41 3.74 -9.02 -20.00
C ILE A 41 3.69 -8.87 -21.54
N LYS A 42 4.82 -8.66 -22.21
CA LYS A 42 4.90 -8.63 -23.70
C LYS A 42 4.44 -9.93 -24.35
N LYS A 43 4.53 -11.07 -23.65
CA LYS A 43 4.00 -12.37 -24.09
C LYS A 43 2.55 -12.61 -23.62
N HIS A 44 1.86 -11.56 -23.19
CA HIS A 44 0.52 -11.63 -22.61
C HIS A 44 0.40 -12.64 -21.44
N LYS A 45 1.45 -12.68 -20.59
CA LYS A 45 1.46 -13.45 -19.35
C LYS A 45 1.61 -12.50 -18.17
N HIS A 46 0.89 -12.78 -17.09
CA HIS A 46 1.04 -12.02 -15.85
C HIS A 46 2.47 -12.09 -15.33
N SER A 47 3.00 -10.97 -14.81
CA SER A 47 4.41 -10.86 -14.41
C SER A 47 4.83 -11.89 -13.34
N VAL A 48 3.92 -12.28 -12.46
CA VAL A 48 4.18 -13.17 -11.32
C VAL A 48 3.36 -14.45 -11.39
N PHE A 49 2.05 -14.35 -11.65
CA PHE A 49 1.14 -15.50 -11.64
C PHE A 49 1.10 -16.21 -12.99
N ASP A 50 0.65 -17.46 -12.99
CA ASP A 50 0.40 -18.20 -14.24
C ASP A 50 -1.01 -17.88 -14.78
N LYS A 51 -1.14 -16.68 -15.34
CA LYS A 51 -2.38 -16.15 -15.93
C LYS A 51 -2.08 -15.48 -17.27
N ASN A 52 -3.00 -15.65 -18.22
CA ASN A 52 -2.98 -14.89 -19.49
C ASN A 52 -3.49 -13.48 -19.23
N LEU A 53 -2.94 -12.52 -19.94
CA LEU A 53 -3.34 -11.12 -19.89
C LEU A 53 -4.17 -10.74 -21.10
N ASN A 54 -5.04 -9.75 -20.89
CA ASN A 54 -5.81 -9.10 -21.94
C ASN A 54 -4.87 -8.49 -23.01
N PRO A 55 -5.16 -8.64 -24.31
CA PRO A 55 -4.32 -8.10 -25.40
C PRO A 55 -4.19 -6.57 -25.39
N ASN A 56 -5.06 -5.83 -24.71
CA ASN A 56 -4.96 -4.38 -24.53
C ASN A 56 -3.81 -3.97 -23.59
N ILE A 57 -3.08 -4.93 -23.00
CA ILE A 57 -1.95 -4.64 -22.11
C ILE A 57 -0.63 -4.76 -22.88
N GLN A 58 0.12 -3.66 -22.88
CA GLN A 58 1.48 -3.57 -23.41
C GLN A 58 2.48 -3.34 -22.29
N ALA A 59 3.78 -3.53 -22.56
CA ALA A 59 4.81 -3.27 -21.56
C ALA A 59 6.06 -2.63 -22.17
N THR A 60 6.71 -1.77 -21.38
CA THR A 60 7.93 -1.07 -21.76
C THR A 60 8.92 -1.00 -20.60
N PHE A 61 10.22 -0.79 -20.90
CA PHE A 61 11.24 -0.40 -19.92
C PHE A 61 11.42 1.11 -19.84
N CYS A 62 10.85 1.85 -20.79
CA CYS A 62 11.12 3.26 -20.98
C CYS A 62 10.08 4.12 -20.21
N LEU A 63 10.52 4.77 -19.13
CA LEU A 63 9.66 5.65 -18.34
C LEU A 63 9.10 6.81 -19.16
N SER A 64 9.92 7.42 -20.05
CA SER A 64 9.45 8.53 -20.89
C SER A 64 8.37 8.09 -21.88
N GLU A 65 8.46 6.87 -22.43
CA GLU A 65 7.40 6.29 -23.26
C GLU A 65 6.09 6.16 -22.46
N ALA A 66 6.15 5.61 -21.25
CA ALA A 66 4.97 5.48 -20.39
C ALA A 66 4.35 6.84 -20.03
N LEU A 67 5.17 7.84 -19.75
CA LEU A 67 4.69 9.19 -19.44
C LEU A 67 4.07 9.91 -20.66
N LEU A 68 4.54 9.61 -21.86
CA LEU A 68 3.97 10.18 -23.10
C LEU A 68 2.72 9.44 -23.57
N TYR A 69 2.59 8.14 -23.21
CA TYR A 69 1.50 7.29 -23.66
C TYR A 69 0.13 7.73 -23.17
N SER A 70 0.04 8.20 -21.92
CA SER A 70 -1.24 8.54 -21.29
C SER A 70 -1.20 9.83 -20.47
N GLU A 71 -2.38 10.37 -20.18
CA GLU A 71 -2.55 11.46 -19.23
C GLU A 71 -2.62 10.97 -17.79
N SER A 72 -3.02 9.72 -17.58
CA SER A 72 -3.24 9.13 -16.24
C SER A 72 -2.16 8.10 -15.93
N ILE A 73 -1.40 8.36 -14.87
CA ILE A 73 -0.26 7.57 -14.41
C ILE A 73 -0.61 6.91 -13.07
N ILE A 74 -0.54 5.59 -13.02
CA ILE A 74 -0.73 4.83 -11.79
C ILE A 74 0.64 4.47 -11.22
N LEU A 75 0.88 4.82 -9.96
CA LEU A 75 2.10 4.48 -9.22
C LEU A 75 1.87 3.20 -8.42
N CYS A 76 2.60 2.14 -8.76
CA CYS A 76 2.46 0.82 -8.16
C CYS A 76 3.83 0.18 -7.84
N ILE A 77 4.72 0.96 -7.23
CA ILE A 77 6.07 0.54 -6.82
C ILE A 77 6.22 0.63 -5.29
N PRO A 78 7.25 0.03 -4.68
CA PRO A 78 7.51 0.18 -3.25
C PRO A 78 7.59 1.65 -2.81
N ALA A 79 6.94 1.99 -1.68
CA ALA A 79 6.84 3.37 -1.18
C ALA A 79 8.20 4.07 -1.06
N GLN A 80 9.24 3.32 -0.63
CA GLN A 80 10.60 3.85 -0.47
C GLN A 80 11.29 4.25 -1.79
N LYS A 81 10.74 3.88 -2.93
CA LYS A 81 11.29 4.23 -4.26
C LYS A 81 10.54 5.37 -4.95
N ILE A 82 9.41 5.80 -4.39
CA ILE A 82 8.52 6.81 -5.00
C ILE A 82 9.24 8.14 -5.19
N ARG A 83 9.95 8.63 -4.18
CA ARG A 83 10.65 9.93 -4.25
C ARG A 83 11.64 10.01 -5.40
N LEU A 84 12.46 8.98 -5.57
CA LEU A 84 13.44 8.93 -6.66
C LEU A 84 12.74 8.88 -8.03
N LEU A 85 11.68 8.08 -8.16
CA LEU A 85 10.87 8.02 -9.37
C LEU A 85 10.25 9.37 -9.69
N LEU A 86 9.72 10.09 -8.70
CA LEU A 86 9.09 11.40 -8.93
C LEU A 86 10.08 12.46 -9.37
N ARG A 87 11.32 12.45 -8.87
CA ARG A 87 12.40 13.31 -9.37
C ARG A 87 12.69 13.06 -10.85
N GLU A 88 12.75 11.79 -11.24
CA GLU A 88 12.92 11.41 -12.64
C GLU A 88 11.73 11.85 -13.49
N ILE A 89 10.49 11.60 -13.03
CA ILE A 89 9.27 12.07 -13.68
C ILE A 89 9.28 13.60 -13.83
N ASN A 90 9.67 14.32 -12.78
CA ASN A 90 9.74 15.79 -12.82
C ASN A 90 10.68 16.29 -13.91
N SER A 91 11.81 15.63 -14.11
CA SER A 91 12.77 15.97 -15.16
C SER A 91 12.26 15.71 -16.57
N ILE A 92 11.45 14.65 -16.76
CA ILE A 92 10.94 14.22 -18.07
C ILE A 92 9.74 15.07 -18.50
N LEU A 93 8.80 15.37 -17.59
CA LEU A 93 7.51 15.99 -17.93
C LEU A 93 7.58 17.41 -18.45
N LYS A 94 8.71 18.11 -18.29
CA LYS A 94 8.88 19.52 -18.74
C LYS A 94 7.66 20.40 -18.42
N LYS A 95 6.76 20.64 -19.39
CA LYS A 95 5.56 21.47 -19.25
C LYS A 95 4.24 20.68 -19.26
N GLN A 96 4.29 19.35 -19.21
CA GLN A 96 3.08 18.52 -19.27
C GLN A 96 2.53 18.27 -17.86
N SER A 97 1.22 18.38 -17.70
CA SER A 97 0.54 17.97 -16.47
C SER A 97 -0.05 16.57 -16.60
N LYS A 98 -0.09 15.82 -15.51
CA LYS A 98 -0.60 14.44 -15.46
C LYS A 98 -1.54 14.24 -14.27
N ASN A 99 -2.44 13.29 -14.42
CA ASN A 99 -3.19 12.70 -13.32
C ASN A 99 -2.33 11.62 -12.67
N PHE A 100 -2.17 11.65 -11.36
CA PHE A 100 -1.46 10.63 -10.61
C PHE A 100 -2.43 9.85 -9.72
N ILE A 101 -2.39 8.53 -9.82
CA ILE A 101 -3.19 7.62 -9.00
C ILE A 101 -2.21 6.72 -8.23
N ASN A 102 -2.19 6.86 -6.90
CA ASN A 102 -1.35 6.02 -6.06
C ASN A 102 -2.04 4.68 -5.77
N ALA A 103 -1.37 3.58 -6.10
CA ALA A 103 -1.75 2.22 -5.73
C ALA A 103 -0.68 1.55 -4.85
N SER A 104 0.36 2.29 -4.46
CA SER A 104 1.42 1.85 -3.55
C SER A 104 0.95 1.95 -2.11
N LYS A 105 1.29 0.96 -1.28
CA LYS A 105 0.89 0.90 0.14
C LYS A 105 2.11 1.14 1.03
N GLY A 106 2.16 2.27 1.71
CA GLY A 106 3.23 2.62 2.64
C GLY A 106 3.52 4.11 2.70
N ILE A 107 4.36 4.49 3.67
CA ILE A 107 4.89 5.84 3.87
C ILE A 107 6.41 5.80 3.84
N GLU A 108 7.05 6.92 3.49
CA GLU A 108 8.50 6.99 3.37
C GLU A 108 9.17 6.95 4.76
N VAL A 109 10.21 6.12 4.93
CA VAL A 109 10.90 5.99 6.22
C VAL A 109 11.65 7.27 6.61
N ALA A 110 12.32 7.91 5.64
CA ALA A 110 13.21 9.05 5.90
C ALA A 110 12.46 10.30 6.37
N SER A 111 11.23 10.51 5.91
CA SER A 111 10.44 11.72 6.19
C SER A 111 9.13 11.45 6.90
N ALA A 112 8.74 10.18 7.08
CA ALA A 112 7.43 9.75 7.55
C ALA A 112 6.24 10.30 6.72
N LYS A 113 6.49 10.70 5.46
CA LYS A 113 5.48 11.31 4.56
C LYS A 113 4.72 10.26 3.77
N THR A 114 3.46 10.58 3.50
CA THR A 114 2.60 9.85 2.57
C THR A 114 3.03 10.11 1.11
N ILE A 115 2.52 9.31 0.19
CA ILE A 115 2.83 9.48 -1.24
C ILE A 115 2.28 10.80 -1.76
N GLN A 116 1.10 11.23 -1.26
CA GLN A 116 0.54 12.55 -1.57
C GLN A 116 1.51 13.68 -1.20
N GLU A 117 2.08 13.63 0.00
CA GLU A 117 3.04 14.64 0.45
C GLU A 117 4.32 14.64 -0.38
N ILE A 118 4.83 13.44 -0.73
CA ILE A 118 6.04 13.30 -1.55
C ILE A 118 5.82 13.84 -2.98
N ILE A 119 4.66 13.57 -3.58
CA ILE A 119 4.31 14.11 -4.90
C ILE A 119 4.31 15.64 -4.91
N ASN A 120 3.74 16.24 -3.87
CA ASN A 120 3.68 17.70 -3.73
C ASN A 120 5.07 18.33 -3.48
N GLU A 121 6.02 17.58 -2.96
CA GLU A 121 7.40 18.04 -2.75
C GLU A 121 8.27 17.91 -4.00
N GLU A 122 8.11 16.81 -4.74
CA GLU A 122 9.06 16.45 -5.80
C GLU A 122 8.61 16.86 -7.19
N LEU A 123 7.31 17.11 -7.39
CA LEU A 123 6.80 17.60 -8.67
C LEU A 123 6.46 19.08 -8.59
N ASP A 124 6.79 19.81 -9.65
CA ASP A 124 6.28 21.16 -9.83
C ASP A 124 4.74 21.13 -9.88
N LEU A 125 4.07 22.00 -9.14
CA LEU A 125 2.61 21.97 -8.96
C LEU A 125 1.83 21.98 -10.28
N PHE A 126 2.32 22.67 -11.30
CA PHE A 126 1.69 22.71 -12.63
C PHE A 126 1.75 21.37 -13.37
N LYS A 127 2.62 20.43 -12.95
CA LYS A 127 2.71 19.08 -13.51
C LYS A 127 1.70 18.12 -12.91
N ILE A 128 1.06 18.51 -11.80
CA ILE A 128 0.03 17.71 -11.11
C ILE A 128 -1.34 18.23 -11.55
N LYS A 129 -2.01 17.53 -12.48
CA LYS A 129 -3.39 17.88 -12.88
C LYS A 129 -4.38 17.47 -11.81
N ASN A 130 -4.30 16.24 -11.34
CA ASN A 130 -5.05 15.69 -10.22
C ASN A 130 -4.21 14.64 -9.50
N TYR A 131 -4.49 14.44 -8.22
CA TYR A 131 -3.97 13.35 -7.42
C TYR A 131 -5.10 12.58 -6.74
N GLY A 132 -4.96 11.26 -6.66
CA GLY A 132 -5.84 10.37 -5.92
C GLY A 132 -5.18 9.04 -5.64
N CYS A 133 -5.86 8.17 -4.92
CA CYS A 133 -5.38 6.82 -4.64
C CYS A 133 -6.46 5.76 -4.82
N ILE A 134 -6.01 4.51 -4.97
CA ILE A 134 -6.84 3.32 -4.96
C ILE A 134 -6.33 2.37 -3.87
N MET A 135 -7.12 2.17 -2.80
CA MET A 135 -6.72 1.45 -1.59
C MET A 135 -7.82 0.47 -1.15
N GLY A 136 -7.49 -0.44 -0.24
CA GLY A 136 -8.46 -1.37 0.36
C GLY A 136 -8.03 -2.83 0.32
N PRO A 137 -8.87 -3.76 0.79
CA PRO A 137 -8.62 -5.18 0.85
C PRO A 137 -8.48 -5.78 -0.56
N SER A 138 -7.25 -6.10 -0.95
CA SER A 138 -6.97 -6.53 -2.32
C SER A 138 -5.70 -7.37 -2.41
N HIS A 139 -5.85 -8.66 -2.16
CA HIS A 139 -4.81 -9.61 -2.55
C HIS A 139 -4.80 -9.75 -4.07
N ALA A 140 -3.64 -9.57 -4.69
CA ALA A 140 -3.51 -9.62 -6.15
C ALA A 140 -3.97 -10.97 -6.71
N GLU A 141 -3.74 -12.04 -5.95
CA GLU A 141 -4.16 -13.41 -6.23
C GLU A 141 -5.67 -13.55 -6.35
N GLU A 142 -6.43 -12.87 -5.52
CA GLU A 142 -7.89 -12.90 -5.53
C GLU A 142 -8.44 -12.05 -6.67
N VAL A 143 -7.91 -10.84 -6.83
CA VAL A 143 -8.38 -9.91 -7.87
C VAL A 143 -8.12 -10.46 -9.28
N ILE A 144 -6.95 -11.06 -9.53
CA ILE A 144 -6.63 -11.66 -10.85
C ILE A 144 -7.50 -12.89 -11.16
N ASN A 145 -8.07 -13.53 -10.14
CA ASN A 145 -9.04 -14.61 -10.27
C ASN A 145 -10.51 -14.12 -10.30
N CYS A 146 -10.71 -12.81 -10.40
CA CYS A 146 -12.02 -12.18 -10.47
C CYS A 146 -12.93 -12.46 -9.24
N TYR A 147 -12.34 -12.63 -8.05
CA TYR A 147 -13.13 -12.75 -6.82
C TYR A 147 -13.64 -11.37 -6.39
N LEU A 148 -14.85 -11.35 -5.84
CA LEU A 148 -15.51 -10.11 -5.43
C LEU A 148 -14.63 -9.33 -4.47
N THR A 149 -14.22 -8.14 -4.89
CA THR A 149 -13.30 -7.25 -4.18
C THR A 149 -13.90 -5.86 -4.07
N PHE A 150 -13.67 -5.19 -2.95
CA PHE A 150 -14.06 -3.80 -2.72
C PHE A 150 -12.81 -2.96 -2.52
N LEU A 151 -12.70 -1.85 -3.27
CA LEU A 151 -11.63 -0.87 -3.10
C LEU A 151 -12.21 0.52 -2.85
N VAL A 152 -11.39 1.42 -2.36
CA VAL A 152 -11.70 2.84 -2.19
C VAL A 152 -10.92 3.64 -3.21
N ALA A 153 -11.62 4.43 -4.02
CA ALA A 153 -11.04 5.49 -4.81
C ALA A 153 -11.14 6.80 -4.02
N ALA A 154 -10.01 7.45 -3.74
CA ALA A 154 -10.02 8.70 -3.00
C ALA A 154 -9.28 9.80 -3.76
N SER A 155 -9.87 11.01 -3.78
CA SER A 155 -9.26 12.24 -4.28
C SER A 155 -9.97 13.45 -3.67
N LEU A 156 -9.24 14.54 -3.45
CA LEU A 156 -9.83 15.83 -3.06
C LEU A 156 -10.71 16.44 -4.17
N ASN A 157 -10.49 16.03 -5.43
CA ASN A 157 -11.34 16.40 -6.56
C ASN A 157 -12.37 15.29 -6.82
N SER A 158 -13.63 15.56 -6.52
CA SER A 158 -14.73 14.59 -6.67
C SER A 158 -14.90 14.09 -8.12
N LYS A 159 -14.65 14.94 -9.12
CA LYS A 159 -14.67 14.51 -10.54
C LYS A 159 -13.57 13.49 -10.81
N PHE A 160 -12.40 13.66 -10.19
CA PHE A 160 -11.31 12.74 -10.35
C PHE A 160 -11.54 11.43 -9.55
N THR A 161 -12.17 11.52 -8.37
CA THR A 161 -12.64 10.31 -7.64
C THR A 161 -13.57 9.48 -8.51
N ASN A 162 -14.56 10.13 -9.16
CA ASN A 162 -15.49 9.45 -10.06
C ASN A 162 -14.77 8.87 -11.29
N PHE A 163 -13.77 9.54 -11.83
CA PHE A 163 -12.95 9.02 -12.91
C PHE A 163 -12.20 7.75 -12.48
N ILE A 164 -11.52 7.77 -11.31
CA ILE A 164 -10.83 6.60 -10.77
C ILE A 164 -11.84 5.46 -10.56
N SER A 165 -12.99 5.75 -9.97
CA SER A 165 -14.05 4.76 -9.78
C SER A 165 -14.50 4.17 -11.11
N HIS A 166 -14.71 4.98 -12.13
CA HIS A 166 -15.18 4.54 -13.45
C HIS A 166 -14.19 3.60 -14.16
N ILE A 167 -12.89 3.92 -14.14
CA ILE A 167 -11.88 3.10 -14.84
C ILE A 167 -11.64 1.75 -14.15
N PHE A 168 -11.80 1.69 -12.81
CA PHE A 168 -11.54 0.48 -12.05
C PHE A 168 -12.78 -0.37 -11.75
N ALA A 169 -13.97 0.24 -11.61
CA ALA A 169 -15.19 -0.52 -11.28
C ALA A 169 -15.50 -1.55 -12.35
N ASN A 170 -15.69 -2.80 -11.92
CA ASN A 170 -16.12 -3.89 -12.78
C ASN A 170 -17.44 -4.47 -12.24
N ALA A 171 -18.43 -4.60 -13.12
CA ALA A 171 -19.76 -5.05 -12.73
C ALA A 171 -19.75 -6.44 -12.06
N ASN A 172 -18.81 -7.29 -12.44
CA ASN A 172 -18.77 -8.68 -11.99
C ASN A 172 -18.02 -8.86 -10.66
N TYR A 173 -16.84 -8.24 -10.49
CA TYR A 173 -15.95 -8.61 -9.39
C TYR A 173 -15.27 -7.45 -8.65
N LEU A 174 -15.28 -6.20 -9.16
CA LEU A 174 -14.59 -5.10 -8.48
C LEU A 174 -15.51 -3.91 -8.22
N LYS A 175 -15.82 -3.65 -6.97
CA LYS A 175 -16.65 -2.54 -6.52
C LYS A 175 -15.81 -1.43 -5.93
N ILE A 176 -16.15 -0.18 -6.24
CA ILE A 176 -15.40 0.99 -5.80
C ILE A 176 -16.27 1.86 -4.90
N VAL A 177 -15.75 2.14 -3.71
CA VAL A 177 -16.28 3.13 -2.77
C VAL A 177 -15.54 4.44 -3.00
N CYS A 178 -16.27 5.54 -3.15
CA CYS A 178 -15.68 6.86 -3.33
C CYS A 178 -15.41 7.54 -1.99
N SER A 179 -14.27 8.24 -1.87
CA SER A 179 -13.88 9.02 -0.69
C SER A 179 -13.19 10.32 -1.11
N ASN A 180 -13.19 11.31 -0.24
CA ASN A 180 -12.37 12.52 -0.37
C ASN A 180 -11.15 12.50 0.57
N ASP A 181 -11.01 11.48 1.42
CA ASP A 181 -9.93 11.34 2.40
C ASP A 181 -8.76 10.53 1.84
N VAL A 182 -7.97 11.15 0.97
CA VAL A 182 -6.76 10.53 0.39
C VAL A 182 -5.74 10.22 1.48
N TYR A 183 -5.51 11.19 2.36
CA TYR A 183 -4.49 11.09 3.40
C TYR A 183 -4.77 9.94 4.36
N GLY A 184 -6.01 9.84 4.86
CA GLY A 184 -6.43 8.74 5.73
C GLY A 184 -6.33 7.37 5.04
N CYS A 185 -6.69 7.27 3.74
CA CYS A 185 -6.53 6.03 2.98
C CYS A 185 -5.06 5.58 2.91
N GLU A 186 -4.12 6.50 2.67
CA GLU A 186 -2.68 6.18 2.62
C GLU A 186 -2.14 5.79 4.01
N ILE A 187 -2.48 6.53 5.06
CA ILE A 187 -2.08 6.22 6.45
C ILE A 187 -2.63 4.85 6.88
N CYS A 188 -3.91 4.59 6.68
CA CYS A 188 -4.52 3.30 7.03
C CYS A 188 -3.84 2.13 6.29
N SER A 189 -3.58 2.30 5.00
CA SER A 189 -2.91 1.27 4.18
C SER A 189 -1.47 0.98 4.62
N ALA A 190 -0.77 1.97 5.19
CA ALA A 190 0.55 1.80 5.78
C ALA A 190 0.49 1.15 7.17
N PHE A 191 -0.44 1.62 8.01
CA PHE A 191 -0.58 1.16 9.40
C PHE A 191 -0.97 -0.32 9.48
N LYS A 192 -1.89 -0.79 8.63
CA LYS A 192 -2.27 -2.20 8.56
C LYS A 192 -1.08 -3.14 8.31
N ASN A 193 -0.08 -2.72 7.53
CA ASN A 193 1.10 -3.53 7.25
C ASN A 193 1.95 -3.74 8.51
N VAL A 194 1.99 -2.74 9.41
CA VAL A 194 2.62 -2.86 10.73
C VAL A 194 1.84 -3.83 11.60
N LEU A 195 0.52 -3.72 11.63
CA LEU A 195 -0.31 -4.61 12.44
C LEU A 195 -0.24 -6.05 11.96
N SER A 196 -0.17 -6.27 10.66
CA SER A 196 0.05 -7.60 10.08
C SER A 196 1.40 -8.19 10.50
N LEU A 197 2.48 -7.40 10.52
CA LEU A 197 3.79 -7.82 11.03
C LEU A 197 3.70 -8.23 12.50
N ILE A 198 3.08 -7.39 13.34
CA ILE A 198 2.89 -7.68 14.78
C ILE A 198 2.04 -8.93 14.97
N SER A 199 0.97 -9.12 14.19
CA SER A 199 0.12 -10.31 14.26
C SER A 199 0.93 -11.60 14.07
N GLY A 200 1.86 -11.63 13.11
CA GLY A 200 2.76 -12.77 12.93
C GLY A 200 3.69 -13.01 14.12
N ILE A 201 4.24 -11.95 14.74
CA ILE A 201 5.06 -12.06 15.96
C ILE A 201 4.23 -12.66 17.11
N LEU A 202 3.00 -12.20 17.29
CA LEU A 202 2.10 -12.64 18.36
C LEU A 202 1.73 -14.11 18.24
N ASP A 203 1.51 -14.62 17.03
CA ASP A 203 1.18 -16.03 16.80
C ASP A 203 2.27 -16.99 17.30
N MET A 204 3.54 -16.61 17.16
CA MET A 204 4.67 -17.39 17.65
C MET A 204 4.81 -17.35 19.18
N ASN A 205 4.08 -16.45 19.84
CA ASN A 205 4.12 -16.26 21.30
C ASN A 205 2.78 -16.62 21.97
N ASN A 206 2.06 -17.60 21.43
CA ASN A 206 0.80 -18.15 21.96
C ASN A 206 -0.39 -17.15 22.03
N PHE A 207 -0.32 -16.02 21.33
CA PHE A 207 -1.47 -15.14 21.15
C PHE A 207 -2.41 -15.72 20.09
N LYS A 208 -3.40 -16.48 20.54
CA LYS A 208 -4.42 -17.06 19.66
C LYS A 208 -5.54 -16.03 19.38
N ASN A 209 -6.58 -16.46 18.69
CA ASN A 209 -7.60 -15.55 18.12
C ASN A 209 -8.21 -14.59 19.13
N ASN A 210 -8.49 -15.00 20.38
CA ASN A 210 -9.05 -14.10 21.39
C ASN A 210 -8.09 -12.94 21.72
N ALA A 211 -6.82 -13.25 21.99
CA ALA A 211 -5.81 -12.26 22.32
C ALA A 211 -5.47 -11.36 21.12
N LYS A 212 -5.43 -11.94 19.90
CA LYS A 212 -5.21 -11.15 18.67
C LYS A 212 -6.38 -10.20 18.39
N SER A 213 -7.62 -10.63 18.58
CA SER A 213 -8.80 -9.76 18.41
C SER A 213 -8.75 -8.59 19.39
N ALA A 214 -8.38 -8.84 20.64
CA ALA A 214 -8.16 -7.81 21.64
C ALA A 214 -7.01 -6.87 21.22
N PHE A 215 -5.88 -7.40 20.75
CA PHE A 215 -4.77 -6.60 20.24
C PHE A 215 -5.22 -5.66 19.12
N PHE A 216 -5.96 -6.15 18.10
CA PHE A 216 -6.44 -5.29 17.02
C PHE A 216 -7.34 -4.18 17.51
N SER A 217 -8.21 -4.46 18.51
CA SER A 217 -9.06 -3.43 19.11
C SER A 217 -8.23 -2.30 19.76
N ILE A 218 -7.13 -2.64 20.45
CA ILE A 218 -6.24 -1.64 21.03
C ILE A 218 -5.45 -0.89 19.95
N ALA A 219 -4.97 -1.61 18.95
CA ALA A 219 -4.20 -1.02 17.85
C ALA A 219 -5.05 -0.01 17.05
N MET A 220 -6.36 -0.28 16.90
CA MET A 220 -7.29 0.68 16.31
C MET A 220 -7.45 1.95 17.16
N LEU A 221 -7.31 1.87 18.49
CA LEU A 221 -7.27 3.08 19.32
C LEU A 221 -6.01 3.92 19.09
N GLU A 222 -4.85 3.30 18.80
CA GLU A 222 -3.66 4.06 18.40
C GLU A 222 -3.82 4.72 17.03
N LEU A 223 -4.45 4.04 16.07
CA LEU A 223 -4.79 4.64 14.78
C LEU A 223 -5.78 5.79 14.95
N TYR A 224 -6.73 5.68 15.88
CA TYR A 224 -7.65 6.78 16.22
C TYR A 224 -6.93 7.99 16.84
N GLU A 225 -5.93 7.79 17.70
CA GLU A 225 -5.09 8.89 18.20
C GLU A 225 -4.27 9.56 17.09
N LEU A 226 -3.71 8.76 16.15
CA LEU A 226 -3.09 9.29 14.94
C LEU A 226 -4.08 10.12 14.12
N MET A 227 -5.31 9.64 13.93
CA MET A 227 -6.37 10.34 13.21
C MET A 227 -6.64 11.72 13.80
N LYS A 228 -6.80 11.81 15.12
CA LYS A 228 -7.05 13.10 15.79
C LYS A 228 -5.91 14.09 15.52
N TYR A 229 -4.69 13.61 15.54
CA TYR A 229 -3.51 14.43 15.33
C TYR A 229 -3.33 14.84 13.87
N LEU A 230 -3.49 13.89 12.96
CA LEU A 230 -3.27 14.07 11.53
C LEU A 230 -4.53 14.57 10.79
N GLN A 231 -5.68 14.65 11.47
CA GLN A 231 -6.96 15.20 10.99
C GLN A 231 -7.53 14.50 9.75
N PHE A 232 -7.49 13.15 9.71
CA PHE A 232 -8.19 12.37 8.71
C PHE A 232 -9.49 11.73 9.23
N SER A 233 -10.30 11.11 8.35
CA SER A 233 -11.67 10.71 8.71
C SER A 233 -11.75 9.42 9.52
N LEU A 234 -12.62 9.37 10.54
CA LEU A 234 -13.00 8.15 11.24
C LEU A 234 -13.69 7.15 10.30
N GLU A 235 -14.45 7.62 9.33
CA GLU A 235 -15.09 6.76 8.33
C GLU A 235 -14.05 5.99 7.51
N THR A 236 -12.89 6.59 7.23
CA THR A 236 -11.77 5.90 6.56
C THR A 236 -11.21 4.79 7.43
N ILE A 237 -11.04 5.03 8.75
CA ILE A 237 -10.55 4.01 9.69
C ILE A 237 -11.49 2.81 9.77
N LEU A 238 -12.80 3.07 9.92
CA LEU A 238 -13.82 2.02 10.09
C LEU A 238 -14.28 1.41 8.76
N GLY A 239 -13.92 2.05 7.65
CA GLY A 239 -14.32 1.68 6.30
C GLY A 239 -13.42 0.63 5.64
N VAL A 240 -13.63 0.50 4.32
CA VAL A 240 -12.95 -0.49 3.47
C VAL A 240 -11.43 -0.28 3.43
N ALA A 241 -10.96 0.97 3.35
CA ALA A 241 -9.53 1.28 3.29
C ALA A 241 -8.80 1.10 4.63
N GLY A 242 -9.51 1.17 5.77
CA GLY A 242 -8.96 0.99 7.10
C GLY A 242 -9.21 -0.43 7.63
N LEU A 243 -10.31 -0.61 8.35
CA LEU A 243 -10.65 -1.87 9.02
C LEU A 243 -10.77 -3.04 8.03
N GLY A 244 -11.36 -2.82 6.85
CA GLY A 244 -11.50 -3.87 5.83
C GLY A 244 -10.13 -4.39 5.36
N ASP A 245 -9.21 -3.49 5.01
CA ASP A 245 -7.86 -3.88 4.54
C ASP A 245 -7.00 -4.45 5.69
N LEU A 246 -7.24 -4.02 6.94
CA LEU A 246 -6.59 -4.59 8.13
C LEU A 246 -6.99 -6.05 8.34
N ILE A 247 -8.28 -6.37 8.31
CA ILE A 247 -8.80 -7.72 8.56
C ILE A 247 -8.22 -8.71 7.55
N VAL A 248 -8.29 -8.40 6.25
CA VAL A 248 -7.82 -9.30 5.20
C VAL A 248 -6.31 -9.54 5.28
N THR A 249 -5.54 -8.54 5.73
CA THR A 249 -4.07 -8.62 5.74
C THR A 249 -3.53 -9.29 6.99
N SER A 250 -4.18 -9.11 8.14
CA SER A 250 -3.64 -9.49 9.45
C SER A 250 -3.95 -10.93 9.87
N PHE A 251 -4.95 -11.54 9.23
CA PHE A 251 -5.35 -12.93 9.48
C PHE A 251 -4.99 -13.87 8.32
N ASN A 252 -4.31 -13.37 7.30
CA ASN A 252 -3.96 -14.15 6.11
C ASN A 252 -2.48 -14.55 6.13
N GLU A 253 -2.23 -15.85 6.11
CA GLU A 253 -0.89 -16.45 6.03
C GLU A 253 -0.16 -16.10 4.72
N ASP A 254 -0.87 -15.71 3.67
CA ASP A 254 -0.29 -15.22 2.42
C ASP A 254 0.29 -13.80 2.54
N SER A 255 -0.05 -13.07 3.61
CA SER A 255 0.51 -11.76 3.86
C SER A 255 2.02 -11.82 4.09
N ARG A 256 2.79 -11.13 3.26
CA ARG A 256 4.25 -11.01 3.38
C ARG A 256 4.67 -10.42 4.73
N ASN A 257 3.92 -9.44 5.22
CA ASN A 257 4.18 -8.79 6.49
C ASN A 257 3.93 -9.77 7.65
N TYR A 258 2.85 -10.54 7.59
CA TYR A 258 2.54 -11.57 8.58
C TYR A 258 3.64 -12.65 8.62
N ARG A 259 4.05 -13.19 7.46
CA ARG A 259 5.14 -14.18 7.38
C ARG A 259 6.47 -13.63 7.90
N ALA A 260 6.78 -12.37 7.62
CA ALA A 260 7.96 -11.72 8.20
C ALA A 260 7.85 -11.60 9.73
N GLY A 261 6.66 -11.31 10.24
CA GLY A 261 6.37 -11.31 11.68
C GLY A 261 6.59 -12.67 12.34
N ILE A 262 6.14 -13.76 11.73
CA ILE A 262 6.42 -15.13 12.19
C ILE A 262 7.93 -15.36 12.30
N GLN A 263 8.69 -15.02 11.26
CA GLN A 263 10.14 -15.22 11.26
C GLN A 263 10.83 -14.39 12.36
N ILE A 264 10.39 -13.17 12.61
CA ILE A 264 10.88 -12.32 13.71
C ILE A 264 10.52 -12.95 15.05
N GLY A 265 9.30 -13.43 15.21
CA GLY A 265 8.84 -14.14 16.42
C GLY A 265 9.65 -15.40 16.74
N LEU A 266 10.19 -16.06 15.71
CA LEU A 266 11.15 -17.18 15.81
C LEU A 266 12.59 -16.74 16.07
N GLY A 267 12.87 -15.43 16.20
CA GLY A 267 14.20 -14.90 16.45
C GLY A 267 15.09 -14.78 15.20
N ILE A 268 14.53 -14.89 13.99
CA ILE A 268 15.28 -14.74 12.75
C ILE A 268 15.64 -13.26 12.54
N ASP A 269 16.92 -13.00 12.24
CA ASP A 269 17.40 -11.63 12.01
C ASP A 269 16.76 -11.01 10.75
N ILE A 270 16.37 -9.74 10.86
CA ILE A 270 15.71 -8.99 9.76
C ILE A 270 16.56 -9.00 8.49
N LYS A 271 17.91 -8.92 8.59
CA LYS A 271 18.79 -8.97 7.41
C LYS A 271 18.63 -10.29 6.66
N LYS A 272 18.50 -11.42 7.37
CA LYS A 272 18.25 -12.73 6.76
C LYS A 272 16.85 -12.77 6.11
N ILE A 273 15.84 -12.17 6.75
CA ILE A 273 14.49 -12.09 6.21
C ILE A 273 14.47 -11.32 4.88
N TYR A 274 15.19 -10.19 4.80
CA TYR A 274 15.31 -9.42 3.55
C TYR A 274 16.08 -10.17 2.46
N LEU A 275 17.16 -10.89 2.81
CA LEU A 275 17.93 -11.67 1.83
C LEU A 275 17.12 -12.81 1.21
N ASN A 276 16.23 -13.41 1.98
CA ASN A 276 15.38 -14.53 1.54
C ASN A 276 14.07 -14.06 0.88
N SER A 277 13.77 -12.75 0.92
CA SER A 277 12.56 -12.20 0.34
C SER A 277 12.84 -11.58 -1.03
N CYS A 278 12.22 -12.14 -2.07
CA CYS A 278 12.25 -11.55 -3.43
C CYS A 278 11.43 -10.25 -3.53
N GLN A 279 10.72 -9.86 -2.47
CA GLN A 279 9.77 -8.74 -2.49
C GLN A 279 9.92 -7.87 -1.24
N THR A 280 9.53 -6.60 -1.34
CA THR A 280 9.59 -5.63 -0.24
C THR A 280 8.63 -6.01 0.89
N ILE A 281 9.13 -5.93 2.14
CA ILE A 281 8.34 -6.10 3.36
C ILE A 281 8.02 -4.71 3.90
N GLU A 282 6.89 -4.16 3.45
CA GLU A 282 6.49 -2.80 3.80
C GLU A 282 6.21 -2.61 5.29
N GLY A 283 5.78 -3.66 6.01
CA GLY A 283 5.49 -3.58 7.44
C GLY A 283 6.68 -3.13 8.29
N ILE A 284 7.90 -3.57 7.96
CA ILE A 284 9.12 -3.15 8.67
C ILE A 284 9.44 -1.68 8.37
N ASN A 285 9.29 -1.25 7.11
CA ASN A 285 9.53 0.13 6.71
C ASN A 285 8.49 1.07 7.34
N ASN A 286 7.21 0.69 7.25
CA ASN A 286 6.14 1.49 7.85
C ASN A 286 6.27 1.59 9.38
N LEU A 287 6.71 0.52 10.06
CA LEU A 287 7.00 0.57 11.50
C LEU A 287 8.07 1.61 11.83
N LYS A 288 9.15 1.66 11.06
CA LYS A 288 10.20 2.69 11.23
C LYS A 288 9.62 4.09 11.01
N ALA A 289 8.86 4.28 9.95
CA ALA A 289 8.27 5.58 9.61
C ALA A 289 7.29 6.06 10.69
N PHE A 290 6.38 5.20 11.17
CA PHE A 290 5.47 5.56 12.27
C PHE A 290 6.20 5.81 13.59
N TYR A 291 7.30 5.12 13.86
CA TYR A 291 8.13 5.38 15.02
C TYR A 291 8.82 6.76 14.94
N HIS A 292 9.35 7.12 13.77
CA HIS A 292 9.93 8.45 13.54
C HIS A 292 8.85 9.55 13.68
N LEU A 293 7.67 9.35 13.06
CA LEU A 293 6.54 10.26 13.20
C LEU A 293 6.12 10.43 14.67
N MET A 294 6.07 9.33 15.43
CA MET A 294 5.76 9.35 16.85
C MET A 294 6.75 10.22 17.65
N LEU A 295 8.06 10.08 17.37
CA LEU A 295 9.07 10.88 18.05
C LEU A 295 9.02 12.36 17.65
N GLU A 296 8.94 12.64 16.35
CA GLU A 296 8.89 14.01 15.81
C GLU A 296 7.69 14.79 16.36
N LYS A 297 6.54 14.16 16.42
CA LYS A 297 5.28 14.80 16.83
C LYS A 297 4.94 14.57 18.31
N ASN A 298 5.83 13.94 19.08
CA ASN A 298 5.64 13.62 20.50
C ASN A 298 4.32 12.88 20.78
N LEU A 299 3.98 11.89 19.93
CA LEU A 299 2.74 11.12 20.03
C LEU A 299 2.89 9.94 20.99
N LYS A 300 1.79 9.54 21.64
CA LYS A 300 1.74 8.37 22.53
C LYS A 300 1.22 7.15 21.77
N LEU A 301 2.12 6.42 21.12
CA LEU A 301 1.82 5.20 20.37
C LEU A 301 2.59 4.01 20.96
N PRO A 302 2.15 3.47 22.12
CA PRO A 302 2.90 2.45 22.86
C PRO A 302 3.07 1.14 22.08
N ILE A 303 2.11 0.71 21.25
CA ILE A 303 2.25 -0.49 20.40
C ILE A 303 3.32 -0.26 19.34
N ILE A 304 3.30 0.86 18.64
CA ILE A 304 4.33 1.22 17.65
C ILE A 304 5.71 1.26 18.32
N LYS A 305 5.81 1.90 19.50
CA LYS A 305 7.07 2.00 20.25
C LYS A 305 7.62 0.62 20.64
N SER A 306 6.80 -0.22 21.25
CA SER A 306 7.23 -1.56 21.69
C SER A 306 7.52 -2.49 20.52
N ALA A 307 6.73 -2.42 19.45
CA ALA A 307 7.01 -3.16 18.22
C ALA A 307 8.36 -2.75 17.60
N TYR A 308 8.67 -1.44 17.55
CA TYR A 308 9.96 -0.94 17.08
C TYR A 308 11.12 -1.49 17.93
N GLN A 309 10.96 -1.49 19.26
CA GLN A 309 11.96 -2.02 20.18
C GLN A 309 12.23 -3.51 19.94
N VAL A 310 11.20 -4.29 19.68
CA VAL A 310 11.35 -5.73 19.37
C VAL A 310 11.97 -5.94 17.99
N VAL A 311 11.41 -5.29 16.97
CA VAL A 311 11.75 -5.57 15.57
C VAL A 311 13.10 -4.95 15.19
N ILE A 312 13.38 -3.73 15.63
CA ILE A 312 14.56 -2.96 15.19
C ILE A 312 15.68 -2.99 16.25
N GLU A 313 15.33 -2.76 17.53
CA GLU A 313 16.30 -2.73 18.63
C GLU A 313 16.60 -4.13 19.17
N LYS A 314 15.93 -5.17 18.67
CA LYS A 314 16.11 -6.58 19.07
C LYS A 314 15.87 -6.85 20.56
N LYS A 315 14.99 -6.07 21.20
CA LYS A 315 14.55 -6.35 22.56
C LYS A 315 13.66 -7.62 22.60
N PRO A 316 13.59 -8.27 23.77
CA PRO A 316 12.72 -9.45 23.93
C PRO A 316 11.27 -9.15 23.55
N VAL A 317 10.58 -10.11 22.93
CA VAL A 317 9.18 -9.99 22.52
C VAL A 317 8.25 -9.66 23.71
N ASN A 318 8.63 -10.07 24.92
CA ASN A 318 7.89 -9.76 26.15
C ASN A 318 7.61 -8.25 26.32
N CYS A 319 8.50 -7.38 25.86
CA CYS A 319 8.27 -5.92 25.89
C CYS A 319 6.99 -5.52 25.13
N LEU A 320 6.73 -6.15 24.00
CA LEU A 320 5.52 -5.94 23.20
C LEU A 320 4.31 -6.57 23.89
N LEU A 321 4.44 -7.80 24.38
CA LEU A 321 3.36 -8.52 25.07
C LEU A 321 2.89 -7.76 26.31
N GLU A 322 3.81 -7.33 27.16
CA GLU A 322 3.51 -6.53 28.36
C GLU A 322 2.82 -5.21 28.01
N THR A 323 3.27 -4.52 26.95
CA THR A 323 2.63 -3.30 26.48
C THR A 323 1.17 -3.53 26.10
N ILE A 324 0.89 -4.61 25.37
CA ILE A 324 -0.47 -4.96 24.97
C ILE A 324 -1.32 -5.30 26.20
N ILE A 325 -0.81 -6.13 27.10
CA ILE A 325 -1.52 -6.59 28.32
C ILE A 325 -1.81 -5.39 29.24
N ASN A 326 -0.80 -4.57 29.55
CA ASN A 326 -0.93 -3.44 30.48
C ASN A 326 -1.89 -2.38 29.98
N LYS A 327 -2.03 -2.20 28.67
CA LYS A 327 -2.99 -1.24 28.10
C LYS A 327 -4.46 -1.62 28.36
N PHE A 328 -4.74 -2.90 28.65
CA PHE A 328 -6.07 -3.37 29.07
C PHE A 328 -6.34 -3.24 30.57
N ILE A 329 -5.30 -3.35 31.40
CA ILE A 329 -5.45 -3.51 32.85
C ILE A 329 -5.50 -2.17 33.59
N HIS A 330 -4.89 -1.12 33.00
CA HIS A 330 -4.71 0.18 33.66
C HIS A 330 -5.52 1.31 33.01
N LYS A 331 -6.83 1.09 32.81
CA LYS A 331 -7.77 2.20 32.55
C LYS A 331 -8.65 2.46 33.77
#